data_35e270fcb37ab2f895e0b93be9a22b8e
#
_entry.id   35e270fcb37ab2f895e0b93be9a22b8e
#
_cell.length_a   1.000
_cell.length_b   1.000
_cell.length_c   1.000
_cell.angle_alpha   90.00
_cell.angle_beta   90.00
_cell.angle_gamma   90.00
#
_symmetry.space_group_name_H-M   'P 1'
#
loop_
_entity.id
_entity.type
_entity.pdbx_description
1 polymer ?
#
loop_
_entity_poly.entity_id
_entity_poly.type
_entity_poly.pdbx_seq_one_letter_code
_entity_poly.pdbx_strand_id
1 'polypeptide(L)'
;ALLLHGAGVKLKAVVDSRASGTEGVFEKLLKKLNIPIYREMTAHRAHGRKKLQRVDVGPFKGGESFQSFDCDLLVTAVGLMPRLNLLSMGRGRPEWDAERQVLRIMNLPEDMYSVGEVEGPADISSLLQQGMETGLAAAKGNQQPKFNRKPEENIEALPADIESGGDHHFICKCMDVTRKEACMSIDEGFDQVESLKRYTSLG
;
A
#
# COMPACT_ATOMS: atom_id res chain seq x y z
N ALA A 1 10.51 4.95 -10.50
CA ALA A 1 11.90 5.44 -10.60
C ALA A 1 12.29 5.71 -12.06
N LEU A 2 12.26 4.72 -12.96
CA LEU A 2 12.71 4.89 -14.37
C LEU A 2 11.93 5.97 -15.12
N LEU A 3 10.61 6.06 -14.96
CA LEU A 3 9.79 7.10 -15.57
C LEU A 3 10.20 8.50 -15.10
N LEU A 4 10.46 8.68 -13.82
CA LEU A 4 10.94 9.95 -13.25
C LEU A 4 12.32 10.34 -13.82
N HIS A 5 13.23 9.36 -13.90
CA HIS A 5 14.54 9.57 -14.52
C HIS A 5 14.41 9.97 -15.99
N GLY A 6 13.54 9.27 -16.77
CA GLY A 6 13.26 9.61 -18.16
C GLY A 6 12.64 11.00 -18.36
N ALA A 7 11.91 11.50 -17.37
CA ALA A 7 11.38 12.85 -17.32
C ALA A 7 12.41 13.92 -16.85
N GLY A 8 13.68 13.54 -16.65
CA GLY A 8 14.75 14.45 -16.24
C GLY A 8 14.87 14.68 -14.73
N VAL A 9 14.12 13.95 -13.90
CA VAL A 9 14.24 14.04 -12.44
C VAL A 9 15.54 13.38 -11.99
N LYS A 10 16.34 14.10 -11.20
CA LYS A 10 17.58 13.57 -10.62
C LYS A 10 17.27 12.68 -9.43
N LEU A 11 17.31 11.37 -9.63
CA LEU A 11 17.12 10.40 -8.55
C LEU A 11 18.37 10.33 -7.65
N LYS A 12 18.15 10.45 -6.34
CA LYS A 12 19.19 10.29 -5.33
C LYS A 12 19.38 8.84 -4.92
N ALA A 13 18.27 8.12 -4.73
CA ALA A 13 18.24 6.72 -4.35
C ALA A 13 16.88 6.09 -4.65
N VAL A 14 16.88 4.78 -4.73
CA VAL A 14 15.67 3.93 -4.61
C VAL A 14 15.80 3.15 -3.31
N VAL A 15 14.75 3.21 -2.49
CA VAL A 15 14.70 2.52 -1.20
C VAL A 15 13.63 1.44 -1.29
N ASP A 16 13.98 0.22 -0.99
CA ASP A 16 13.10 -0.95 -1.10
C ASP A 16 13.10 -1.70 0.25
N SER A 17 11.92 -1.85 0.83
CA SER A 17 11.74 -2.55 2.11
C SER A 17 11.92 -4.07 2.01
N ARG A 18 11.85 -4.62 0.81
CA ARG A 18 11.97 -6.05 0.57
C ARG A 18 13.39 -6.55 0.76
N ALA A 19 13.52 -7.80 1.24
CA ALA A 19 14.79 -8.50 1.31
C ALA A 19 15.43 -8.69 -0.06
N SER A 20 16.70 -8.97 -0.09
CA SER A 20 17.44 -9.27 -1.33
C SER A 20 16.83 -10.48 -2.03
N GLY A 21 16.34 -10.31 -3.23
CA GLY A 21 15.79 -11.34 -4.10
C GLY A 21 16.49 -11.37 -5.44
N THR A 22 15.94 -12.12 -6.38
CA THR A 22 16.42 -12.16 -7.76
C THR A 22 16.34 -10.77 -8.39
N GLU A 23 17.43 -10.29 -8.94
CA GLU A 23 17.47 -8.99 -9.63
C GLU A 23 16.49 -8.96 -10.81
N GLY A 24 15.47 -8.13 -10.67
CA GLY A 24 14.54 -7.87 -11.76
C GLY A 24 15.13 -7.01 -12.87
N VAL A 25 14.48 -7.00 -14.02
CA VAL A 25 14.89 -6.20 -15.19
C VAL A 25 15.04 -4.71 -14.84
N PHE A 26 14.12 -4.18 -14.03
CA PHE A 26 14.13 -2.77 -13.62
C PHE A 26 15.33 -2.41 -12.74
N GLU A 27 15.77 -3.31 -11.88
CA GLU A 27 16.96 -3.10 -11.04
C GLU A 27 18.25 -3.05 -11.86
N LYS A 28 18.37 -3.95 -12.83
CA LYS A 28 19.50 -3.95 -13.78
C LYS A 28 19.59 -2.63 -14.54
N LEU A 29 18.45 -2.06 -14.92
CA LEU A 29 18.37 -0.76 -15.57
C LEU A 29 18.78 0.37 -14.63
N LEU A 30 18.31 0.39 -13.38
CA LEU A 30 18.69 1.39 -12.38
C LEU A 30 20.20 1.35 -12.10
N LYS A 31 20.78 0.16 -11.98
CA LYS A 31 22.24 -0.01 -11.83
C LYS A 31 23.03 0.54 -13.03
N LYS A 32 22.57 0.29 -14.25
CA LYS A 32 23.17 0.87 -15.47
C LYS A 32 23.13 2.40 -15.49
N LEU A 33 22.13 2.99 -14.84
CA LEU A 33 21.98 4.44 -14.70
C LEU A 33 22.73 5.00 -13.48
N ASN A 34 23.50 4.17 -12.77
CA ASN A 34 24.22 4.52 -11.54
C ASN A 34 23.28 5.07 -10.43
N ILE A 35 22.03 4.59 -10.37
CA ILE A 35 21.08 4.96 -9.34
C ILE A 35 21.21 3.93 -8.20
N PRO A 36 21.62 4.36 -6.98
CA PRO A 36 21.80 3.45 -5.87
C PRO A 36 20.45 2.88 -5.40
N ILE A 37 20.45 1.58 -5.06
CA ILE A 37 19.29 0.86 -4.52
C ILE A 37 19.65 0.37 -3.12
N TYR A 38 18.86 0.78 -2.13
CA TYR A 38 18.99 0.38 -0.74
C TYR A 38 17.88 -0.61 -0.41
N ARG A 39 18.26 -1.83 -0.07
CA ARG A 39 17.37 -2.93 0.26
C ARG A 39 17.17 -3.05 1.77
N GLU A 40 16.04 -3.65 2.18
CA GLU A 40 15.64 -3.82 3.58
C GLU A 40 15.61 -2.49 4.34
N MET A 41 15.35 -1.40 3.62
CA MET A 41 15.32 -0.05 4.16
C MET A 41 13.99 0.65 3.85
N THR A 42 13.67 1.64 4.66
CA THR A 42 12.51 2.52 4.47
C THR A 42 12.84 3.96 4.84
N ALA A 43 12.01 4.90 4.42
CA ALA A 43 12.10 6.28 4.87
C ALA A 43 11.50 6.39 6.27
N HIS A 44 12.31 6.81 7.25
CA HIS A 44 11.89 6.97 8.65
C HIS A 44 11.49 8.39 8.99
N ARG A 45 12.19 9.38 8.46
CA ARG A 45 11.92 10.78 8.80
C ARG A 45 12.14 11.69 7.60
N ALA A 46 11.19 12.58 7.36
CA ALA A 46 11.31 13.67 6.41
C ALA A 46 11.57 14.98 7.15
N HIS A 47 12.53 15.77 6.68
CA HIS A 47 12.92 17.04 7.25
C HIS A 47 12.59 18.18 6.33
N GLY A 48 12.11 19.26 6.90
CA GLY A 48 11.75 20.51 6.22
C GLY A 48 10.55 21.17 6.92
N ARG A 49 10.37 22.46 6.69
CA ARG A 49 9.25 23.20 7.30
C ARG A 49 8.16 23.54 6.27
N LYS A 50 8.55 24.20 5.17
CA LYS A 50 7.62 24.56 4.08
C LYS A 50 7.76 23.64 2.87
N LYS A 51 8.90 23.02 2.71
CA LYS A 51 9.22 22.06 1.65
C LYS A 51 10.15 20.99 2.21
N LEU A 52 10.15 19.83 1.59
CA LEU A 52 11.10 18.79 1.89
C LEU A 52 12.52 19.26 1.61
N GLN A 53 13.45 18.93 2.50
CA GLN A 53 14.88 19.27 2.38
C GLN A 53 15.75 18.03 2.49
N ARG A 54 15.34 17.06 3.29
CA ARG A 54 16.10 15.83 3.56
C ARG A 54 15.19 14.69 4.00
N VAL A 55 15.59 13.47 3.69
CA VAL A 55 14.95 12.24 4.16
C VAL A 55 16.00 11.35 4.81
N ASP A 56 15.69 10.86 6.01
CA ASP A 56 16.47 9.84 6.69
C ASP A 56 15.89 8.47 6.35
N VAL A 57 16.76 7.58 5.90
CA VAL A 57 16.48 6.21 5.48
C VAL A 57 17.21 5.25 6.41
N GLY A 58 16.55 4.24 6.88
CA GLY A 58 17.11 3.24 7.78
C GLY A 58 16.50 1.86 7.60
N PRO A 59 16.93 0.88 8.41
CA PRO A 59 16.46 -0.49 8.31
C PRO A 59 14.94 -0.59 8.43
N PHE A 60 14.31 -1.42 7.58
CA PHE A 60 12.86 -1.62 7.58
C PHE A 60 12.37 -2.27 8.88
N LYS A 61 13.14 -3.21 9.44
CA LYS A 61 12.81 -3.94 10.68
C LYS A 61 13.19 -3.20 11.97
N GLY A 62 13.52 -1.91 11.87
CA GLY A 62 14.00 -1.11 13.00
C GLY A 62 15.51 -1.15 13.16
N GLY A 63 16.06 -0.19 13.88
CA GLY A 63 17.51 -0.02 14.12
C GLY A 63 17.88 1.46 14.14
N GLU A 64 19.09 1.75 14.59
CA GLU A 64 19.59 3.12 14.77
C GLU A 64 20.47 3.63 13.61
N SER A 65 20.72 2.82 12.60
CA SER A 65 21.58 3.20 11.48
C SER A 65 20.77 3.89 10.38
N PHE A 66 20.92 5.20 10.26
CA PHE A 66 20.24 6.00 9.27
C PHE A 66 21.22 6.63 8.29
N GLN A 67 20.82 6.64 7.02
CA GLN A 67 21.46 7.40 5.96
C GLN A 67 20.57 8.57 5.54
N SER A 68 21.11 9.75 5.46
CA SER A 68 20.37 10.94 5.08
C SER A 68 20.59 11.31 3.62
N PHE A 69 19.52 11.69 2.93
CA PHE A 69 19.55 12.17 1.54
C PHE A 69 18.95 13.55 1.47
N ASP A 70 19.73 14.52 1.00
CA ASP A 70 19.20 15.84 0.66
C ASP A 70 18.39 15.74 -0.63
N CYS A 71 17.10 16.02 -0.53
CA CYS A 71 16.14 15.97 -1.63
C CYS A 71 14.96 16.91 -1.38
N ASP A 72 14.31 17.30 -2.46
CA ASP A 72 13.14 18.17 -2.46
C ASP A 72 11.83 17.41 -2.78
N LEU A 73 11.95 16.11 -3.15
CA LEU A 73 10.84 15.22 -3.44
C LEU A 73 11.08 13.84 -2.89
N LEU A 74 10.12 13.31 -2.15
CA LEU A 74 10.01 11.91 -1.75
C LEU A 74 8.80 11.29 -2.44
N VAL A 75 9.01 10.24 -3.22
CA VAL A 75 7.94 9.47 -3.87
C VAL A 75 7.80 8.14 -3.16
N THR A 76 6.62 7.90 -2.59
CA THR A 76 6.29 6.64 -1.92
C THR A 76 5.46 5.74 -2.83
N ALA A 77 5.77 4.46 -2.87
CA ALA A 77 5.06 3.44 -3.64
C ALA A 77 4.95 2.17 -2.79
N VAL A 78 3.94 2.11 -1.95
CA VAL A 78 3.76 1.06 -0.94
C VAL A 78 3.02 -0.16 -1.50
N GLY A 79 2.32 0.00 -2.63
CA GLY A 79 1.54 -1.05 -3.28
C GLY A 79 0.28 -0.50 -3.93
N LEU A 80 -0.47 -1.39 -4.56
CA LEU A 80 -1.75 -1.08 -5.17
C LEU A 80 -2.87 -1.56 -4.24
N MET A 81 -3.84 -0.69 -3.98
CA MET A 81 -5.04 -1.08 -3.24
C MET A 81 -6.20 -1.31 -4.22
N PRO A 82 -6.94 -2.41 -4.07
CA PRO A 82 -8.10 -2.68 -4.89
C PRO A 82 -9.17 -1.61 -4.70
N ARG A 83 -9.85 -1.23 -5.77
CA ARG A 83 -11.00 -0.32 -5.70
C ARG A 83 -12.27 -1.11 -5.42
N LEU A 84 -12.63 -1.23 -4.16
CA LEU A 84 -13.76 -2.05 -3.70
C LEU A 84 -15.11 -1.32 -3.68
N ASN A 85 -15.15 -0.06 -4.10
CA ASN A 85 -16.34 0.80 -4.00
C ASN A 85 -17.59 0.17 -4.61
N LEU A 86 -17.51 -0.33 -5.85
CA LEU A 86 -18.65 -0.95 -6.53
C LEU A 86 -19.12 -2.22 -5.83
N LEU A 87 -18.18 -3.05 -5.37
CA LEU A 87 -18.51 -4.28 -4.65
C LEU A 87 -19.15 -3.97 -3.29
N SER A 88 -18.66 -2.94 -2.60
CA SER A 88 -19.26 -2.46 -1.34
C SER A 88 -20.67 -1.91 -1.53
N MET A 89 -20.93 -1.18 -2.63
CA MET A 89 -22.28 -0.73 -2.99
C MET A 89 -23.22 -1.91 -3.27
N GLY A 90 -22.68 -3.01 -3.79
CA GLY A 90 -23.38 -4.29 -3.98
C GLY A 90 -23.52 -5.14 -2.71
N ARG A 91 -23.38 -4.54 -1.51
CA ARG A 91 -23.44 -5.19 -0.21
C ARG A 91 -22.26 -6.12 0.15
N GLY A 92 -21.20 -6.13 -0.65
CA GLY A 92 -19.95 -6.78 -0.28
C GLY A 92 -19.29 -6.07 0.92
N ARG A 93 -18.77 -6.83 1.87
CA ARG A 93 -18.07 -6.26 3.05
C ARG A 93 -16.57 -6.39 2.85
N PRO A 94 -15.83 -5.24 2.86
CA PRO A 94 -14.36 -5.28 2.82
C PRO A 94 -13.82 -5.89 4.11
N GLU A 95 -12.92 -6.83 3.98
CA GLU A 95 -12.18 -7.45 5.07
C GLU A 95 -10.68 -7.44 4.76
N TRP A 96 -9.86 -7.34 5.80
CA TRP A 96 -8.42 -7.36 5.66
C TRP A 96 -7.90 -8.79 5.50
N ASP A 97 -7.28 -9.08 4.37
CA ASP A 97 -6.58 -10.34 4.13
C ASP A 97 -5.13 -10.18 4.62
N ALA A 98 -4.84 -10.72 5.80
CA ALA A 98 -3.53 -10.61 6.43
C ALA A 98 -2.43 -11.37 5.68
N GLU A 99 -2.76 -12.44 4.95
CA GLU A 99 -1.79 -13.20 4.16
C GLU A 99 -1.36 -12.41 2.91
N ARG A 100 -2.33 -11.69 2.30
CA ARG A 100 -2.11 -10.92 1.07
C ARG A 100 -1.85 -9.44 1.32
N GLN A 101 -1.97 -9.00 2.57
CA GLN A 101 -1.80 -7.58 2.95
C GLN A 101 -2.66 -6.62 2.10
N VAL A 102 -3.90 -7.00 1.86
CA VAL A 102 -4.82 -6.26 0.99
C VAL A 102 -6.26 -6.35 1.52
N LEU A 103 -7.05 -5.29 1.31
CA LEU A 103 -8.48 -5.34 1.53
C LEU A 103 -9.15 -6.13 0.39
N ARG A 104 -10.03 -7.07 0.74
CA ARG A 104 -10.81 -7.87 -0.20
C ARG A 104 -12.26 -7.91 0.21
N ILE A 105 -13.15 -8.17 -0.74
CA ILE A 105 -14.53 -8.52 -0.43
C ILE A 105 -14.61 -10.04 -0.23
N MET A 106 -14.90 -10.46 0.99
CA MET A 106 -14.97 -11.89 1.33
C MET A 106 -16.34 -12.51 1.02
N ASN A 107 -17.41 -11.69 1.13
CA ASN A 107 -18.79 -12.14 0.98
C ASN A 107 -19.48 -11.33 -0.09
N LEU A 108 -19.57 -11.87 -1.30
CA LEU A 108 -20.37 -11.32 -2.38
C LEU A 108 -21.78 -11.94 -2.37
N PRO A 109 -22.83 -11.19 -2.73
CA PRO A 109 -24.14 -11.78 -3.05
C PRO A 109 -24.03 -12.85 -4.14
N GLU A 110 -24.97 -13.83 -4.14
CA GLU A 110 -24.93 -14.98 -5.05
C GLU A 110 -24.94 -14.62 -6.53
N ASP A 111 -25.50 -13.47 -6.88
CA ASP A 111 -25.62 -12.94 -8.25
C ASP A 111 -24.52 -11.95 -8.61
N MET A 112 -23.52 -11.75 -7.73
CA MET A 112 -22.42 -10.82 -7.94
C MET A 112 -21.10 -11.58 -8.08
N TYR A 113 -20.33 -11.20 -9.10
CA TYR A 113 -19.03 -11.77 -9.40
C TYR A 113 -17.97 -10.68 -9.42
N SER A 114 -16.80 -10.98 -8.90
CA SER A 114 -15.64 -10.09 -8.97
C SER A 114 -14.45 -10.78 -9.62
N VAL A 115 -13.72 -10.06 -10.45
CA VAL A 115 -12.57 -10.60 -11.18
C VAL A 115 -11.59 -9.47 -11.52
N GLY A 116 -10.34 -9.82 -11.68
CA GLY A 116 -9.31 -8.86 -12.03
C GLY A 116 -8.56 -8.34 -10.82
N GLU A 117 -7.92 -7.18 -10.94
CA GLU A 117 -7.11 -6.59 -9.87
C GLU A 117 -7.92 -6.21 -8.61
N VAL A 118 -9.24 -6.15 -8.71
CA VAL A 118 -10.12 -5.95 -7.55
C VAL A 118 -10.03 -7.12 -6.55
N GLU A 119 -9.63 -8.29 -7.01
CA GLU A 119 -9.35 -9.48 -6.20
C GLU A 119 -7.89 -9.52 -5.68
N GLY A 120 -7.11 -8.47 -5.94
CA GLY A 120 -5.70 -8.34 -5.66
C GLY A 120 -4.82 -8.44 -6.91
N PRO A 121 -3.55 -8.06 -6.82
CA PRO A 121 -2.63 -8.06 -7.96
C PRO A 121 -2.41 -9.47 -8.52
N ALA A 122 -2.32 -9.58 -9.84
CA ALA A 122 -1.98 -10.81 -10.54
C ALA A 122 -1.37 -10.48 -11.92
N ASP A 123 -0.68 -11.44 -12.51
CA ASP A 123 -0.20 -11.31 -13.88
C ASP A 123 -1.34 -11.36 -14.92
N ILE A 124 -1.09 -10.79 -16.08
CA ILE A 124 -2.13 -10.64 -17.13
C ILE A 124 -2.71 -12.00 -17.55
N SER A 125 -1.91 -13.05 -17.66
CA SER A 125 -2.37 -14.37 -18.06
C SER A 125 -3.36 -14.94 -17.03
N SER A 126 -3.04 -14.82 -15.75
CA SER A 126 -3.91 -15.20 -14.64
C SER A 126 -5.20 -14.38 -14.62
N LEU A 127 -5.13 -13.07 -14.89
CA LEU A 127 -6.32 -12.21 -14.97
C LEU A 127 -7.25 -12.60 -16.11
N LEU A 128 -6.71 -12.92 -17.28
CA LEU A 128 -7.49 -13.40 -18.43
C LEU A 128 -8.17 -14.74 -18.14
N GLN A 129 -7.45 -15.70 -17.55
CA GLN A 129 -8.01 -17.00 -17.17
C GLN A 129 -9.15 -16.81 -16.15
N GLN A 130 -8.95 -16.02 -15.12
CA GLN A 130 -9.97 -15.73 -14.12
C GLN A 130 -11.22 -15.09 -14.76
N GLY A 131 -11.04 -14.17 -15.72
CA GLY A 131 -12.13 -13.58 -16.46
C GLY A 131 -12.97 -14.62 -17.21
N MET A 132 -12.31 -15.55 -17.88
CA MET A 132 -12.98 -16.64 -18.60
C MET A 132 -13.73 -17.57 -17.64
N GLU A 133 -13.09 -18.03 -16.57
CA GLU A 133 -13.69 -18.96 -15.60
C GLU A 133 -14.87 -18.32 -14.88
N THR A 134 -14.73 -17.06 -14.46
CA THR A 134 -15.82 -16.30 -13.80
C THR A 134 -16.98 -16.05 -14.74
N GLY A 135 -16.72 -15.67 -16.00
CA GLY A 135 -17.75 -15.46 -17.01
C GLY A 135 -18.53 -16.76 -17.31
N LEU A 136 -17.83 -17.89 -17.41
CA LEU A 136 -18.48 -19.21 -17.57
C LEU A 136 -19.31 -19.61 -16.36
N ALA A 137 -18.83 -19.33 -15.14
CA ALA A 137 -19.58 -19.60 -13.92
C ALA A 137 -20.86 -18.76 -13.87
N ALA A 138 -20.77 -17.47 -14.16
CA ALA A 138 -21.90 -16.56 -14.21
C ALA A 138 -22.96 -17.00 -15.26
N ALA A 139 -22.51 -17.36 -16.47
CA ALA A 139 -23.39 -17.83 -17.53
C ALA A 139 -24.15 -19.12 -17.18
N LYS A 140 -23.60 -19.96 -16.29
CA LYS A 140 -24.21 -21.20 -15.82
C LYS A 140 -24.99 -21.04 -14.50
N GLY A 141 -25.02 -19.85 -13.92
CA GLY A 141 -25.59 -19.61 -12.59
C GLY A 141 -24.83 -20.31 -11.46
N ASN A 142 -23.56 -20.62 -11.65
CA ASN A 142 -22.72 -21.23 -10.65
C ASN A 142 -22.12 -20.17 -9.74
N GLN A 143 -21.72 -20.58 -8.53
CA GLN A 143 -20.99 -19.68 -7.62
C GLN A 143 -19.65 -19.22 -8.22
N GLN A 144 -19.16 -18.06 -7.75
CA GLN A 144 -17.86 -17.53 -8.15
C GLN A 144 -16.74 -18.55 -7.90
N PRO A 145 -15.86 -18.81 -8.89
CA PRO A 145 -14.68 -19.63 -8.70
C PRO A 145 -13.75 -19.02 -7.64
N LYS A 146 -13.18 -19.88 -6.79
CA LYS A 146 -12.16 -19.46 -5.83
C LYS A 146 -10.79 -19.52 -6.50
N PHE A 147 -10.16 -18.36 -6.66
CA PHE A 147 -8.81 -18.28 -7.19
C PHE A 147 -7.78 -18.31 -6.06
N ASN A 148 -6.92 -19.33 -6.11
CA ASN A 148 -5.82 -19.45 -5.15
C ASN A 148 -4.66 -18.58 -5.64
N ARG A 149 -4.70 -17.30 -5.28
CA ARG A 149 -3.61 -16.36 -5.59
C ARG A 149 -2.51 -16.53 -4.56
N LYS A 150 -1.30 -16.79 -5.03
CA LYS A 150 -0.14 -16.64 -4.17
C LYS A 150 -0.02 -15.17 -3.78
N PRO A 151 0.29 -14.84 -2.51
CA PRO A 151 0.72 -13.49 -2.16
C PRO A 151 1.84 -13.08 -3.12
N GLU A 152 1.91 -11.80 -3.51
CA GLU A 152 3.14 -11.32 -4.15
C GLU A 152 4.30 -11.70 -3.23
N GLU A 153 5.24 -12.48 -3.75
CA GLU A 153 6.43 -12.88 -2.99
C GLU A 153 7.07 -11.58 -2.47
N ASN A 154 7.11 -11.45 -1.13
CA ASN A 154 7.79 -10.40 -0.38
C ASN A 154 7.05 -9.09 -0.07
N ILE A 155 5.74 -9.05 0.05
CA ILE A 155 5.15 -8.02 0.90
C ILE A 155 5.30 -8.52 2.35
N GLU A 156 6.46 -8.28 2.96
CA GLU A 156 6.56 -8.38 4.41
C GLU A 156 5.61 -7.36 5.02
N ALA A 157 4.73 -7.82 5.91
CA ALA A 157 3.88 -6.93 6.68
C ALA A 157 4.77 -5.85 7.31
N LEU A 158 4.31 -4.60 7.24
CA LEU A 158 4.97 -3.53 8.00
C LEU A 158 5.07 -3.99 9.46
N PRO A 159 6.25 -3.99 10.08
CA PRO A 159 6.38 -4.34 11.49
C PRO A 159 5.39 -3.51 12.29
N ALA A 160 4.71 -4.15 13.25
CA ALA A 160 3.74 -3.47 14.13
C ALA A 160 4.36 -2.30 14.90
N ASP A 161 5.66 -2.30 15.04
CA ASP A 161 6.49 -1.31 15.73
C ASP A 161 6.95 -0.13 14.86
N ILE A 162 6.45 0.03 13.64
CA ILE A 162 6.39 1.37 13.03
C ILE A 162 5.33 2.21 13.78
N GLU A 163 5.21 1.98 15.06
CA GLU A 163 4.50 2.84 16.00
C GLU A 163 5.14 4.23 16.15
N SER A 164 6.31 4.43 15.60
CA SER A 164 7.09 5.65 15.78
C SER A 164 6.70 6.81 14.87
N GLY A 165 5.56 6.75 14.20
CA GLY A 165 5.04 7.88 13.42
C GLY A 165 4.79 9.15 14.24
N GLY A 166 4.77 9.05 15.58
CA GLY A 166 4.50 10.16 16.47
C GLY A 166 3.09 10.74 16.26
N ASP A 167 2.84 11.84 16.93
CA ASP A 167 1.53 12.52 16.95
C ASP A 167 1.08 13.05 15.59
N HIS A 168 2.01 13.34 14.70
CA HIS A 168 1.74 13.88 13.36
C HIS A 168 1.57 12.83 12.27
N HIS A 169 1.50 11.57 12.63
CA HIS A 169 1.23 10.50 11.69
C HIS A 169 -0.21 10.58 11.18
N PHE A 170 -0.39 10.65 9.86
CA PHE A 170 -1.72 10.65 9.25
C PHE A 170 -2.35 9.27 9.31
N ILE A 171 -3.50 9.17 9.97
CA ILE A 171 -4.35 7.97 9.96
C ILE A 171 -5.40 8.02 8.85
N CYS A 172 -5.77 9.22 8.41
CA CYS A 172 -6.61 9.46 7.24
C CYS A 172 -5.93 10.45 6.31
N LYS A 173 -5.55 10.00 5.12
CA LYS A 173 -4.84 10.84 4.13
C LYS A 173 -5.78 11.68 3.28
N CYS A 174 -7.08 11.35 3.21
CA CYS A 174 -8.05 12.11 2.42
C CYS A 174 -8.54 13.36 3.15
N MET A 175 -8.53 13.34 4.49
CA MET A 175 -8.98 14.44 5.35
C MET A 175 -7.86 14.97 6.25
N ASP A 176 -6.62 14.53 6.04
CA ASP A 176 -5.43 14.93 6.80
C ASP A 176 -5.54 14.73 8.32
N VAL A 177 -6.35 13.75 8.75
CA VAL A 177 -6.53 13.46 10.19
C VAL A 177 -5.30 12.74 10.72
N THR A 178 -4.69 13.31 11.75
CA THR A 178 -3.52 12.78 12.43
C THR A 178 -3.86 11.84 13.58
N ARG A 179 -2.89 11.02 14.01
CA ARG A 179 -3.00 10.19 15.21
C ARG A 179 -3.33 11.05 16.44
N LYS A 180 -2.69 12.20 16.57
CA LYS A 180 -2.93 13.14 17.68
C LYS A 180 -4.39 13.56 17.76
N GLU A 181 -4.98 13.99 16.64
CA GLU A 181 -6.38 14.42 16.58
C GLU A 181 -7.34 13.27 16.93
N ALA A 182 -7.07 12.07 16.45
CA ALA A 182 -7.88 10.91 16.79
C ALA A 182 -7.76 10.53 18.28
N CYS A 183 -6.56 10.52 18.84
CA CYS A 183 -6.37 10.24 20.28
C CYS A 183 -7.04 11.32 21.16
N MET A 184 -6.86 12.59 20.82
CA MET A 184 -7.54 13.67 21.53
C MET A 184 -9.06 13.53 21.49
N SER A 185 -9.61 13.16 20.35
CA SER A 185 -11.06 12.94 20.21
C SER A 185 -11.56 11.78 21.06
N ILE A 186 -10.78 10.70 21.17
CA ILE A 186 -11.10 9.57 22.04
C ILE A 186 -11.05 9.99 23.51
N ASP A 187 -10.05 10.75 23.91
CA ASP A 187 -9.90 11.28 25.27
C ASP A 187 -11.05 12.23 25.65
N GLU A 188 -11.61 12.94 24.68
CA GLU A 188 -12.80 13.79 24.82
C GLU A 188 -14.11 12.99 24.84
N GLY A 189 -14.09 11.68 24.68
CA GLY A 189 -15.24 10.78 24.80
C GLY A 189 -15.86 10.34 23.47
N PHE A 190 -15.27 10.69 22.31
CA PHE A 190 -15.72 10.22 20.98
C PHE A 190 -15.06 8.90 20.63
N ASP A 191 -15.21 7.88 21.47
CA ASP A 191 -14.56 6.56 21.38
C ASP A 191 -15.25 5.57 20.42
N GLN A 192 -16.47 5.88 19.99
CA GLN A 192 -17.18 5.09 19.00
C GLN A 192 -16.79 5.54 17.59
N VAL A 193 -16.55 4.58 16.67
CA VAL A 193 -16.07 4.85 15.32
C VAL A 193 -16.91 5.92 14.61
N GLU A 194 -18.25 5.85 14.70
CA GLU A 194 -19.13 6.81 14.02
C GLU A 194 -19.03 8.22 14.64
N SER A 195 -18.93 8.33 15.97
CA SER A 195 -18.74 9.62 16.63
C SER A 195 -17.36 10.21 16.34
N LEU A 196 -16.32 9.37 16.38
CA LEU A 196 -14.95 9.75 16.04
C LEU A 196 -14.86 10.27 14.60
N LYS A 197 -15.47 9.56 13.63
CA LYS A 197 -15.51 9.96 12.21
C LYS A 197 -16.19 11.32 12.05
N ARG A 198 -17.30 11.55 12.71
CA ARG A 198 -18.03 12.84 12.62
C ARG A 198 -17.26 13.98 13.26
N TYR A 199 -16.60 13.73 14.38
CA TYR A 199 -15.85 14.74 15.12
C TYR A 199 -14.55 15.14 14.40
N THR A 200 -13.80 14.18 13.90
CA THR A 200 -12.50 14.40 13.24
C THR A 200 -12.58 14.53 11.72
N SER A 201 -13.73 14.29 11.10
CA SER A 201 -13.89 14.15 9.62
C SER A 201 -13.12 12.96 9.04
N LEU A 202 -12.78 11.97 9.83
CA LEU A 202 -12.12 10.74 9.39
C LEU A 202 -13.02 10.01 8.40
N GLY A 203 -12.53 9.79 7.18
CA GLY A 203 -13.28 9.24 6.04
C GLY A 203 -13.15 7.72 5.88
#